data_36bb13382cce6c1a689a1558f68f7e71
#
_entry.id   36bb13382cce6c1a689a1558f68f7e71
#
_cell.length_a   1.000
_cell.length_b   1.000
_cell.length_c   1.000
_cell.angle_alpha   90.00
_cell.angle_beta   90.00
_cell.angle_gamma   90.00
#
_symmetry.space_group_name_H-M   'P 1'
#
loop_
_entity.id
_entity.type
_entity.pdbx_description
1 polymer ?
#
loop_
_entity_poly.entity_id
_entity_poly.type
_entity_poly.pdbx_seq_one_letter_code
_entity_poly.pdbx_strand_id
1 'polypeptide(L)'
;MSQPSKHAFTAGEPPRERIAIYPGTFDPVTMGHLDIARRALHLCDRLVIAVGDNRNKKPLFTLQERLELIRRSLAELDLNSRIQVASYRGLTVKFAEQIGATLIIRGLRAVTDFEWEFQLALINRQQNPNIETVCLMTSQEYSFLSANMVRELAMLGGKLDEVVTPVVAEALRAKFVKGGQTADVRDI
;
A
#
# COMPACT_ATOMS: atom_id res chain seq x y z
N MET A 1 -35.74 15.72 15.03
CA MET A 1 -34.85 16.16 16.13
C MET A 1 -33.77 15.12 16.31
N SER A 2 -32.61 15.34 15.68
CA SER A 2 -31.47 14.43 15.74
C SER A 2 -30.64 14.73 16.98
N GLN A 3 -30.41 13.71 17.80
CA GLN A 3 -29.55 13.88 18.97
C GLN A 3 -28.08 14.05 18.54
N PRO A 4 -27.31 14.98 19.15
CA PRO A 4 -25.90 15.09 18.87
C PRO A 4 -25.14 13.90 19.46
N SER A 5 -24.30 13.30 18.66
CA SER A 5 -23.36 12.23 19.01
C SER A 5 -22.45 12.70 20.17
N LYS A 6 -22.63 12.07 21.35
CA LYS A 6 -21.79 12.29 22.52
C LYS A 6 -20.49 11.48 22.37
N HIS A 7 -19.52 12.00 21.65
CA HIS A 7 -18.13 11.57 21.86
C HIS A 7 -17.53 12.43 22.98
N ALA A 8 -17.83 12.05 24.21
CA ALA A 8 -17.11 12.58 25.36
C ALA A 8 -15.71 11.94 25.36
N PHE A 9 -14.66 12.77 25.24
CA PHE A 9 -13.30 12.37 25.60
C PHE A 9 -13.30 12.06 27.10
N THR A 10 -13.35 10.80 27.47
CA THR A 10 -13.15 10.36 28.85
C THR A 10 -11.65 10.38 29.14
N ALA A 11 -11.21 11.38 29.90
CA ALA A 11 -9.88 11.40 30.49
C ALA A 11 -9.77 10.19 31.46
N GLY A 12 -8.96 9.18 31.14
CA GLY A 12 -8.67 8.09 32.09
C GLY A 12 -8.50 6.69 31.54
N GLU A 13 -8.85 6.38 30.27
CA GLU A 13 -8.47 5.08 29.70
C GLU A 13 -6.98 5.10 29.29
N PRO A 14 -6.20 4.03 29.57
CA PRO A 14 -4.85 3.94 29.05
C PRO A 14 -4.89 4.07 27.52
N PRO A 15 -3.89 4.73 26.91
CA PRO A 15 -3.88 4.92 25.48
C PRO A 15 -3.94 3.55 24.78
N ARG A 16 -5.03 3.31 24.08
CA ARG A 16 -5.18 2.10 23.25
C ARG A 16 -4.18 2.15 22.11
N GLU A 17 -3.53 1.02 21.83
CA GLU A 17 -2.63 0.90 20.66
C GLU A 17 -3.36 1.37 19.40
N ARG A 18 -2.83 2.37 18.71
CA ARG A 18 -3.37 2.87 17.44
C ARG A 18 -2.88 1.98 16.31
N ILE A 19 -3.77 1.13 15.83
CA ILE A 19 -3.49 0.23 14.71
C ILE A 19 -4.01 0.87 13.44
N ALA A 20 -3.18 0.91 12.40
CA ALA A 20 -3.56 1.33 11.07
C ALA A 20 -3.36 0.19 10.05
N ILE A 21 -4.17 0.18 8.98
CA ILE A 21 -3.91 -0.64 7.80
C ILE A 21 -3.50 0.25 6.62
N TYR A 22 -2.61 -0.27 5.78
CA TYR A 22 -2.28 0.30 4.48
C TYR A 22 -2.65 -0.72 3.39
N PRO A 23 -3.89 -0.63 2.86
CA PRO A 23 -4.38 -1.60 1.89
C PRO A 23 -3.90 -1.27 0.47
N GLY A 24 -3.54 -2.31 -0.28
CA GLY A 24 -3.12 -2.17 -1.67
C GLY A 24 -2.96 -3.50 -2.39
N THR A 25 -2.70 -3.44 -3.68
CA THR A 25 -2.37 -4.63 -4.49
C THR A 25 -0.89 -4.98 -4.37
N PHE A 26 -0.01 -3.98 -4.32
CA PHE A 26 1.46 -4.10 -4.20
C PHE A 26 2.05 -5.07 -5.22
N ASP A 27 1.81 -4.80 -6.50
CA ASP A 27 2.21 -5.67 -7.60
C ASP A 27 3.14 -4.96 -8.62
N PRO A 28 4.42 -4.72 -8.25
CA PRO A 28 5.04 -4.97 -6.95
C PRO A 28 4.90 -3.80 -5.95
N VAL A 29 5.45 -3.98 -4.74
CA VAL A 29 5.75 -2.89 -3.83
C VAL A 29 6.80 -1.97 -4.46
N THR A 30 6.66 -0.63 -4.24
CA THR A 30 7.57 0.40 -4.79
C THR A 30 8.12 1.28 -3.69
N MET A 31 9.16 2.07 -3.96
CA MET A 31 9.69 3.05 -3.00
C MET A 31 8.63 4.04 -2.53
N GLY A 32 7.69 4.44 -3.41
CA GLY A 32 6.54 5.27 -3.02
C GLY A 32 5.62 4.62 -2.00
N HIS A 33 5.38 3.30 -2.11
CA HIS A 33 4.63 2.57 -1.09
C HIS A 33 5.36 2.51 0.25
N LEU A 34 6.68 2.29 0.22
CA LEU A 34 7.50 2.19 1.43
C LEU A 34 7.66 3.55 2.12
N ASP A 35 7.73 4.66 1.36
CA ASP A 35 7.72 6.02 1.90
C ASP A 35 6.41 6.30 2.67
N ILE A 36 5.26 6.01 2.06
CA ILE A 36 3.96 6.16 2.73
C ILE A 36 3.90 5.29 3.99
N ALA A 37 4.35 4.02 3.92
CA ALA A 37 4.34 3.11 5.07
C ALA A 37 5.22 3.65 6.22
N ARG A 38 6.43 4.14 5.92
CA ARG A 38 7.33 4.75 6.90
C ARG A 38 6.69 5.97 7.57
N ARG A 39 6.09 6.86 6.79
CA ARG A 39 5.47 8.09 7.29
C ARG A 39 4.18 7.82 8.06
N ALA A 40 3.44 6.78 7.72
CA ALA A 40 2.26 6.34 8.46
C ALA A 40 2.58 5.96 9.92
N LEU A 41 3.81 5.55 10.23
CA LEU A 41 4.26 5.25 11.59
C LEU A 41 4.30 6.46 12.53
N HIS A 42 4.17 7.68 12.02
CA HIS A 42 3.95 8.87 12.85
C HIS A 42 2.49 9.01 13.32
N LEU A 43 1.56 8.30 12.68
CA LEU A 43 0.13 8.37 12.96
C LEU A 43 -0.40 7.19 13.78
N CYS A 44 0.35 6.08 13.82
CA CYS A 44 -0.04 4.85 14.49
C CYS A 44 1.13 4.20 15.22
N ASP A 45 0.80 3.35 16.17
CA ASP A 45 1.77 2.59 16.95
C ASP A 45 2.19 1.31 16.17
N ARG A 46 1.25 0.75 15.40
CA ARG A 46 1.45 -0.42 14.54
C ARG A 46 0.75 -0.24 13.19
N LEU A 47 1.46 -0.53 12.10
CA LEU A 47 0.93 -0.52 10.74
C LEU A 47 0.83 -1.96 10.20
N VAL A 48 -0.28 -2.28 9.53
CA VAL A 48 -0.41 -3.53 8.77
C VAL A 48 -0.53 -3.20 7.29
N ILE A 49 0.51 -3.53 6.50
CA ILE A 49 0.40 -3.52 5.05
C ILE A 49 -0.52 -4.67 4.65
N ALA A 50 -1.69 -4.32 4.14
CA ALA A 50 -2.77 -5.25 3.84
C ALA A 50 -2.85 -5.53 2.34
N VAL A 51 -2.37 -6.70 1.91
CA VAL A 51 -2.36 -7.09 0.49
C VAL A 51 -3.72 -7.67 0.10
N GLY A 52 -4.44 -6.96 -0.78
CA GLY A 52 -5.72 -7.42 -1.30
C GLY A 52 -5.57 -8.64 -2.22
N ASP A 53 -6.29 -9.73 -1.90
CA ASP A 53 -6.38 -10.91 -2.77
C ASP A 53 -7.65 -10.84 -3.64
N ASN A 54 -7.53 -10.09 -4.74
CA ASN A 54 -8.63 -9.94 -5.70
C ASN A 54 -8.46 -10.92 -6.88
N ARG A 55 -9.33 -11.94 -6.93
CA ARG A 55 -9.32 -12.97 -7.98
C ARG A 55 -9.62 -12.43 -9.39
N ASN A 56 -10.28 -11.27 -9.50
CA ASN A 56 -10.63 -10.66 -10.79
C ASN A 56 -9.46 -9.91 -11.44
N LYS A 57 -8.37 -9.67 -10.71
CA LYS A 57 -7.14 -9.07 -11.23
C LYS A 57 -6.14 -10.17 -11.57
N LYS A 58 -5.40 -9.99 -12.66
CA LYS A 58 -4.26 -10.85 -13.04
C LYS A 58 -2.96 -10.13 -12.67
N PRO A 59 -2.49 -10.23 -11.42
CA PRO A 59 -1.26 -9.59 -11.02
C PRO A 59 -0.04 -10.31 -11.64
N LEU A 60 1.08 -9.58 -11.79
CA LEU A 60 2.35 -10.14 -12.24
C LEU A 60 2.93 -11.14 -11.22
N PHE A 61 2.81 -10.78 -9.93
CA PHE A 61 3.27 -11.59 -8.82
C PHE A 61 2.11 -12.27 -8.11
N THR A 62 2.27 -13.54 -7.79
CA THR A 62 1.30 -14.26 -6.94
C THR A 62 1.14 -13.56 -5.58
N LEU A 63 0.09 -13.89 -4.85
CA LEU A 63 -0.12 -13.33 -3.51
C LEU A 63 1.08 -13.59 -2.59
N GLN A 64 1.63 -14.80 -2.60
CA GLN A 64 2.78 -15.17 -1.76
C GLN A 64 4.04 -14.41 -2.15
N GLU A 65 4.31 -14.27 -3.46
CA GLU A 65 5.44 -13.46 -3.93
C GLU A 65 5.30 -11.99 -3.48
N ARG A 66 4.10 -11.39 -3.59
CA ARG A 66 3.86 -10.00 -3.15
C ARG A 66 4.09 -9.83 -1.66
N LEU A 67 3.58 -10.75 -0.83
CA LEU A 67 3.80 -10.73 0.61
C LEU A 67 5.29 -10.83 0.97
N GLU A 68 6.00 -11.73 0.30
CA GLU A 68 7.44 -11.94 0.54
C GLU A 68 8.27 -10.73 0.08
N LEU A 69 7.98 -10.17 -1.09
CA LEU A 69 8.67 -8.98 -1.59
C LEU A 69 8.50 -7.79 -0.64
N ILE A 70 7.30 -7.60 -0.06
CA ILE A 70 7.08 -6.55 0.93
C ILE A 70 7.91 -6.81 2.19
N ARG A 71 7.89 -8.04 2.75
CA ARG A 71 8.64 -8.36 3.96
C ARG A 71 10.14 -8.15 3.78
N ARG A 72 10.70 -8.61 2.67
CA ARG A 72 12.12 -8.43 2.34
C ARG A 72 12.46 -6.95 2.14
N SER A 73 11.62 -6.19 1.44
CA SER A 73 11.81 -4.75 1.27
C SER A 73 11.78 -3.99 2.59
N LEU A 74 10.90 -4.35 3.52
CA LEU A 74 10.85 -3.76 4.85
C LEU A 74 12.11 -4.09 5.66
N ALA A 75 12.64 -5.32 5.54
CA ALA A 75 13.88 -5.72 6.21
C ALA A 75 15.09 -4.97 5.65
N GLU A 76 15.20 -4.80 4.32
CA GLU A 76 16.28 -4.02 3.68
C GLU A 76 16.30 -2.55 4.15
N LEU A 77 15.15 -2.00 4.55
CA LEU A 77 15.02 -0.60 5.01
C LEU A 77 14.92 -0.46 6.53
N ASP A 78 15.07 -1.54 7.29
CA ASP A 78 14.91 -1.58 8.75
C ASP A 78 13.54 -1.02 9.25
N LEU A 79 12.47 -1.33 8.51
CA LEU A 79 11.12 -0.88 8.80
C LEU A 79 10.22 -1.95 9.44
N ASN A 80 10.74 -3.14 9.70
CA ASN A 80 9.96 -4.32 10.08
C ASN A 80 9.51 -4.36 11.55
N SER A 81 10.06 -3.51 12.44
CA SER A 81 9.75 -3.56 13.89
C SER A 81 8.31 -3.19 14.24
N ARG A 82 7.69 -2.27 13.49
CA ARG A 82 6.31 -1.79 13.72
C ARG A 82 5.37 -2.00 12.53
N ILE A 83 5.87 -2.62 11.44
CA ILE A 83 5.09 -2.90 10.23
C ILE A 83 4.91 -4.41 10.08
N GLN A 84 3.65 -4.85 10.06
CA GLN A 84 3.26 -6.21 9.77
C GLN A 84 2.75 -6.32 8.33
N VAL A 85 2.80 -7.51 7.75
CA VAL A 85 2.31 -7.78 6.40
C VAL A 85 1.30 -8.90 6.46
N ALA A 86 0.08 -8.63 5.98
CA ALA A 86 -1.01 -9.58 5.94
C ALA A 86 -1.73 -9.54 4.58
N SER A 87 -2.45 -10.59 4.25
CA SER A 87 -3.38 -10.59 3.12
C SER A 87 -4.82 -10.61 3.61
N TYR A 88 -5.73 -10.07 2.81
CA TYR A 88 -7.15 -10.11 3.11
C TYR A 88 -7.99 -10.30 1.84
N ARG A 89 -9.23 -10.75 2.06
CA ARG A 89 -10.28 -10.83 1.04
C ARG A 89 -11.52 -10.10 1.49
N GLY A 90 -12.26 -9.54 0.55
CA GLY A 90 -13.50 -8.83 0.82
C GLY A 90 -13.30 -7.36 1.12
N LEU A 91 -14.16 -6.80 1.97
CA LEU A 91 -14.16 -5.37 2.27
C LEU A 91 -12.99 -4.99 3.18
N THR A 92 -12.28 -3.95 2.79
CA THR A 92 -11.14 -3.38 3.53
C THR A 92 -11.50 -3.03 4.98
N VAL A 93 -12.67 -2.41 5.18
CA VAL A 93 -13.15 -2.03 6.52
C VAL A 93 -13.43 -3.23 7.41
N LYS A 94 -13.89 -4.34 6.85
CA LYS A 94 -14.12 -5.58 7.62
C LYS A 94 -12.81 -6.19 8.09
N PHE A 95 -11.78 -6.17 7.24
CA PHE A 95 -10.45 -6.59 7.65
C PHE A 95 -9.88 -5.67 8.74
N ALA A 96 -10.02 -4.34 8.58
CA ALA A 96 -9.60 -3.37 9.61
C ALA A 96 -10.27 -3.66 10.96
N GLU A 97 -11.58 -3.87 10.97
CA GLU A 97 -12.37 -4.21 12.16
C GLU A 97 -11.86 -5.51 12.83
N GLN A 98 -11.61 -6.56 12.05
CA GLN A 98 -11.13 -7.87 12.55
C GLN A 98 -9.80 -7.77 13.31
N ILE A 99 -8.91 -6.86 12.91
CA ILE A 99 -7.60 -6.69 13.56
C ILE A 99 -7.57 -5.52 14.55
N GLY A 100 -8.70 -4.87 14.80
CA GLY A 100 -8.82 -3.73 15.70
C GLY A 100 -8.21 -2.43 15.17
N ALA A 101 -8.02 -2.31 13.86
CA ALA A 101 -7.51 -1.08 13.25
C ALA A 101 -8.60 -0.01 13.17
N THR A 102 -8.26 1.23 13.51
CA THR A 102 -9.14 2.40 13.47
C THR A 102 -8.78 3.36 12.33
N LEU A 103 -7.66 3.12 11.65
CA LEU A 103 -7.17 3.97 10.56
C LEU A 103 -6.92 3.14 9.30
N ILE A 104 -7.33 3.69 8.16
CA ILE A 104 -6.95 3.23 6.82
C ILE A 104 -6.04 4.29 6.21
N ILE A 105 -4.80 3.92 5.92
CA ILE A 105 -3.82 4.80 5.26
C ILE A 105 -3.95 4.66 3.75
N ARG A 106 -3.96 5.78 3.03
CA ARG A 106 -3.94 5.84 1.56
C ARG A 106 -2.86 6.80 1.10
N GLY A 107 -2.22 6.51 -0.03
CA GLY A 107 -1.26 7.41 -0.67
C GLY A 107 -1.94 8.20 -1.79
N LEU A 108 -1.74 9.52 -1.84
CA LEU A 108 -2.14 10.40 -2.94
C LEU A 108 -0.92 10.87 -3.72
N ARG A 109 -0.89 10.62 -5.03
CA ARG A 109 0.21 10.99 -5.93
C ARG A 109 -0.13 12.22 -6.76
N ALA A 110 -1.39 12.28 -7.24
CA ALA A 110 -1.87 13.34 -8.12
C ALA A 110 -3.33 13.69 -7.81
N VAL A 111 -3.78 14.80 -8.36
CA VAL A 111 -5.18 15.24 -8.25
C VAL A 111 -6.17 14.19 -8.76
N THR A 112 -5.78 13.43 -9.79
CA THR A 112 -6.59 12.34 -10.36
C THR A 112 -6.82 11.18 -9.38
N ASP A 113 -5.93 10.96 -8.41
CA ASP A 113 -6.12 9.93 -7.38
C ASP A 113 -7.17 10.40 -6.35
N PHE A 114 -7.29 11.72 -6.13
CA PHE A 114 -8.11 12.29 -5.05
C PHE A 114 -9.59 11.91 -5.17
N GLU A 115 -10.18 12.03 -6.35
CA GLU A 115 -11.60 11.75 -6.54
C GLU A 115 -11.95 10.29 -6.16
N TRP A 116 -11.12 9.36 -6.60
CA TRP A 116 -11.30 7.94 -6.30
C TRP A 116 -11.11 7.64 -4.80
N GLU A 117 -10.05 8.17 -4.19
CA GLU A 117 -9.76 7.97 -2.76
C GLU A 117 -10.83 8.64 -1.87
N PHE A 118 -11.35 9.80 -2.30
CA PHE A 118 -12.45 10.47 -1.61
C PHE A 118 -13.73 9.62 -1.63
N GLN A 119 -14.10 9.05 -2.79
CA GLN A 119 -15.27 8.16 -2.89
C GLN A 119 -15.07 6.91 -2.02
N LEU A 120 -13.87 6.31 -2.02
CA LEU A 120 -13.57 5.16 -1.18
C LEU A 120 -13.66 5.51 0.31
N ALA A 121 -13.17 6.67 0.73
CA ALA A 121 -13.25 7.13 2.11
C ALA A 121 -14.71 7.28 2.58
N LEU A 122 -15.57 7.85 1.74
CA LEU A 122 -17.01 7.97 2.05
C LEU A 122 -17.68 6.60 2.18
N ILE A 123 -17.39 5.68 1.25
CA ILE A 123 -17.91 4.30 1.29
C ILE A 123 -17.41 3.58 2.55
N ASN A 124 -16.12 3.68 2.86
CA ASN A 124 -15.54 3.08 4.06
C ASN A 124 -16.24 3.58 5.32
N ARG A 125 -16.42 4.90 5.45
CA ARG A 125 -17.12 5.52 6.59
C ARG A 125 -18.58 5.09 6.69
N GLN A 126 -19.27 4.91 5.56
CA GLN A 126 -20.65 4.41 5.53
C GLN A 126 -20.70 2.95 6.03
N GLN A 127 -19.70 2.12 5.70
CA GLN A 127 -19.64 0.72 6.13
C GLN A 127 -19.24 0.56 7.60
N ASN A 128 -18.34 1.41 8.11
CA ASN A 128 -17.94 1.43 9.52
C ASN A 128 -17.50 2.85 9.91
N PRO A 129 -18.35 3.60 10.66
CA PRO A 129 -18.05 4.99 11.05
C PRO A 129 -16.93 5.13 12.09
N ASN A 130 -16.48 4.02 12.70
CA ASN A 130 -15.37 4.02 13.66
C ASN A 130 -13.99 3.87 13.03
N ILE A 131 -13.92 3.71 11.70
CA ILE A 131 -12.67 3.57 10.96
C ILE A 131 -12.50 4.81 10.07
N GLU A 132 -11.43 5.57 10.32
CA GLU A 132 -11.15 6.79 9.55
C GLU A 132 -10.15 6.50 8.42
N THR A 133 -10.33 7.18 7.27
CA THR A 133 -9.39 7.12 6.15
C THR A 133 -8.50 8.35 6.16
N VAL A 134 -7.18 8.13 6.20
CA VAL A 134 -6.16 9.18 6.18
C VAL A 134 -5.36 9.07 4.89
N CYS A 135 -5.37 10.14 4.10
CA CYS A 135 -4.60 10.24 2.87
C CYS A 135 -3.28 10.97 3.12
N LEU A 136 -2.17 10.33 2.79
CA LEU A 136 -0.83 10.92 2.84
C LEU A 136 -0.40 11.32 1.43
N MET A 137 0.02 12.56 1.26
CA MET A 137 0.62 13.00 0.00
C MET A 137 1.95 12.28 -0.21
N THR A 138 2.14 11.71 -1.38
CA THR A 138 3.40 11.07 -1.76
C THR A 138 4.52 12.10 -1.80
N SER A 139 5.74 11.74 -1.39
CA SER A 139 6.91 12.58 -1.55
C SER A 139 7.14 12.94 -3.01
N GLN A 140 7.67 14.12 -3.28
CA GLN A 140 7.83 14.65 -4.64
C GLN A 140 8.61 13.67 -5.54
N GLU A 141 9.65 13.05 -5.01
CA GLU A 141 10.51 12.08 -5.71
C GLU A 141 9.76 10.81 -6.16
N TYR A 142 8.61 10.48 -5.53
CA TYR A 142 7.80 9.30 -5.86
C TYR A 142 6.42 9.65 -6.44
N SER A 143 6.14 10.92 -6.72
CA SER A 143 4.83 11.39 -7.17
C SER A 143 4.40 10.79 -8.52
N PHE A 144 5.36 10.51 -9.40
CA PHE A 144 5.14 9.86 -10.69
C PHE A 144 5.08 8.34 -10.62
N LEU A 145 5.46 7.74 -9.47
CA LEU A 145 5.72 6.32 -9.35
C LEU A 145 4.44 5.50 -9.16
N SER A 146 4.21 4.53 -10.04
CA SER A 146 3.14 3.54 -9.90
C SER A 146 3.68 2.12 -10.15
N ALA A 147 3.01 1.12 -9.58
CA ALA A 147 3.37 -0.28 -9.84
C ALA A 147 3.28 -0.64 -11.32
N ASN A 148 2.31 -0.06 -12.06
CA ASN A 148 2.17 -0.26 -13.50
C ASN A 148 3.40 0.27 -14.26
N MET A 149 3.81 1.51 -13.98
CA MET A 149 4.99 2.12 -14.57
C MET A 149 6.26 1.33 -14.26
N VAL A 150 6.41 0.84 -13.04
CA VAL A 150 7.56 0.01 -12.65
C VAL A 150 7.60 -1.30 -13.44
N ARG A 151 6.45 -1.95 -13.66
CA ARG A 151 6.40 -3.16 -14.49
C ARG A 151 6.75 -2.88 -15.94
N GLU A 152 6.24 -1.79 -16.49
CA GLU A 152 6.57 -1.36 -17.87
C GLU A 152 8.06 -1.05 -18.00
N LEU A 153 8.61 -0.29 -17.06
CA LEU A 153 10.05 0.02 -17.02
C LEU A 153 10.91 -1.24 -16.97
N ALA A 154 10.51 -2.22 -16.13
CA ALA A 154 11.22 -3.50 -16.03
C ALA A 154 11.12 -4.33 -17.31
N MET A 155 9.95 -4.35 -17.95
CA MET A 155 9.70 -5.05 -19.21
C MET A 155 10.58 -4.49 -20.35
N LEU A 156 10.80 -3.17 -20.36
CA LEU A 156 11.62 -2.47 -21.34
C LEU A 156 13.12 -2.44 -21.00
N GLY A 157 13.56 -3.13 -19.92
CA GLY A 157 14.95 -3.20 -19.51
C GLY A 157 15.50 -1.92 -18.88
N GLY A 158 14.62 -1.03 -18.38
CA GLY A 158 14.99 0.22 -17.74
C GLY A 158 15.61 0.05 -16.36
N LYS A 159 16.19 1.14 -15.83
CA LYS A 159 16.79 1.18 -14.49
C LYS A 159 15.72 1.13 -13.42
N LEU A 160 15.91 0.28 -12.41
CA LEU A 160 14.94 0.04 -11.33
C LEU A 160 15.42 0.52 -9.96
N ASP A 161 16.66 0.94 -9.82
CA ASP A 161 17.35 1.08 -8.53
C ASP A 161 16.77 2.20 -7.62
N GLU A 162 16.14 3.22 -8.23
CA GLU A 162 15.52 4.32 -7.47
C GLU A 162 14.01 4.16 -7.24
N VAL A 163 13.40 3.18 -7.91
CA VAL A 163 11.94 3.03 -7.92
C VAL A 163 11.43 1.84 -7.12
N VAL A 164 12.31 0.85 -6.89
CA VAL A 164 12.04 -0.33 -6.06
C VAL A 164 13.29 -0.73 -5.28
N THR A 165 13.11 -1.57 -4.25
CA THR A 165 14.24 -2.16 -3.52
C THR A 165 14.99 -3.19 -4.39
N PRO A 166 16.27 -3.49 -4.08
CA PRO A 166 17.06 -4.49 -4.79
C PRO A 166 16.36 -5.84 -4.97
N VAL A 167 15.71 -6.34 -3.92
CA VAL A 167 14.96 -7.61 -3.96
C VAL A 167 13.81 -7.57 -4.98
N VAL A 168 13.11 -6.46 -5.08
CA VAL A 168 12.02 -6.29 -6.05
C VAL A 168 12.55 -6.15 -7.47
N ALA A 169 13.66 -5.42 -7.66
CA ALA A 169 14.32 -5.29 -8.95
C ALA A 169 14.77 -6.65 -9.51
N GLU A 170 15.38 -7.48 -8.66
CA GLU A 170 15.77 -8.85 -9.01
C GLU A 170 14.55 -9.70 -9.44
N ALA A 171 13.48 -9.67 -8.65
CA ALA A 171 12.25 -10.41 -8.93
C ALA A 171 11.60 -9.98 -10.24
N LEU A 172 11.57 -8.66 -10.54
CA LEU A 172 11.06 -8.13 -11.80
C LEU A 172 11.89 -8.60 -12.99
N ARG A 173 13.23 -8.49 -12.90
CA ARG A 173 14.13 -8.98 -13.96
C ARG A 173 13.90 -10.48 -14.22
N ALA A 174 13.79 -11.30 -13.17
CA ALA A 174 13.52 -12.73 -13.31
C ALA A 174 12.17 -13.04 -14.00
N LYS A 175 11.13 -12.21 -13.81
CA LYS A 175 9.84 -12.37 -14.49
C LYS A 175 9.94 -12.07 -15.99
N PHE A 176 10.67 -11.05 -16.39
CA PHE A 176 10.73 -10.60 -17.78
C PHE A 176 11.82 -11.27 -18.61
N VAL A 177 12.95 -11.66 -18.02
CA VAL A 177 13.98 -12.48 -18.72
C VAL A 177 13.42 -13.83 -19.17
N LYS A 178 12.53 -14.46 -18.39
CA LYS A 178 11.83 -15.70 -18.79
C LYS A 178 10.82 -15.49 -19.93
N GLY A 179 10.41 -14.24 -20.21
CA GLY A 179 9.44 -13.87 -21.25
C GLY A 179 10.04 -13.54 -22.62
N GLY A 180 11.35 -13.53 -22.78
CA GLY A 180 12.04 -13.50 -24.08
C GLY A 180 11.78 -12.25 -24.94
N GLN A 181 11.63 -11.05 -24.38
CA GLN A 181 11.60 -9.79 -25.16
C GLN A 181 12.71 -8.84 -24.71
N THR A 182 13.91 -9.05 -25.22
CA THR A 182 14.85 -7.94 -25.41
C THR A 182 14.29 -7.06 -26.53
N ALA A 183 14.19 -5.75 -26.29
CA ALA A 183 13.82 -4.79 -27.33
C ALA A 183 14.83 -4.91 -28.46
N ASP A 184 14.39 -5.45 -29.62
CA ASP A 184 15.14 -5.50 -30.85
C ASP A 184 15.00 -4.11 -31.49
N VAL A 185 16.06 -3.31 -31.40
CA VAL A 185 16.13 -2.05 -32.12
C VAL A 185 16.36 -2.39 -33.60
N ARG A 186 15.26 -2.51 -34.34
CA ARG A 186 15.31 -2.60 -35.77
C ARG A 186 15.25 -1.20 -36.36
N ASP A 187 16.39 -0.81 -36.89
CA ASP A 187 16.67 0.16 -37.95
C ASP A 187 15.74 1.39 -38.07
N ILE A 188 16.32 2.53 -37.70
CA ILE A 188 15.92 3.84 -38.22
C ILE A 188 16.53 4.01 -39.61
#